data_38722c00794c552742dde41f7089971d
#
_entry.id   38722c00794c552742dde41f7089971d
#
_cell.length_a   1.000
_cell.length_b   1.000
_cell.length_c   1.000
_cell.angle_alpha   90.00
_cell.angle_beta   90.00
_cell.angle_gamma   90.00
#
_symmetry.space_group_name_H-M   'P 1'
#
loop_
_entity.id
_entity.type
_entity.pdbx_description
1 polymer ?
#
loop_
_entity_poly.entity_id
_entity_poly.type
_entity_poly.pdbx_seq_one_letter_code
_entity_poly.pdbx_strand_id
1 'polypeptide(L)'
;MTSPYRLALLTDPPTWRGTVLSGRTLDLLAVLAASPQTRVSDGSLIEALWPDDVPARPLRALHVVVSRVRAAVGEDVVERIGDGYRLALPTARIDACDLADRAERARTCAVEGQWDQVLDLTGSLPQVPAHCEADDAVGAGPSPLSRLRERAVALAEAARCDRGLALEATGEHERAAELLREAAGRDAGDETVLAALMRAESWSRSPAVALEIYEQYRRRLRDRGAVPGPALRAAHEAVLAAESPVRHGLEPEPEHFLGREADVTGVLKTLSTHRLVTLTGPGGVGKTTLAQVVAARCRRPAVYVVALAEVSPGADLIRVLLDAVGGPGAADGDPRRALAAALAQPGTVLV
;
A
#
# COMPACT_ATOMS: atom_id res chain seq x y z
N MET A 1 28.29 4.07 -2.75
CA MET A 1 27.23 5.10 -2.62
C MET A 1 27.17 5.52 -1.16
N THR A 2 27.37 6.78 -0.84
CA THR A 2 27.30 7.30 0.52
C THR A 2 25.82 7.34 0.96
N SER A 3 25.52 6.77 2.12
CA SER A 3 24.17 6.80 2.73
C SER A 3 23.69 8.25 2.87
N PRO A 4 22.42 8.57 2.56
CA PRO A 4 21.85 9.89 2.77
C PRO A 4 21.69 10.24 4.26
N TYR A 5 21.78 9.23 5.13
CA TYR A 5 21.60 9.36 6.56
C TYR A 5 22.91 9.71 7.27
N ARG A 6 22.83 10.57 8.29
CA ARG A 6 23.96 10.83 9.18
C ARG A 6 24.11 9.73 10.24
N LEU A 7 22.98 9.27 10.77
CA LEU A 7 22.89 8.15 11.71
C LEU A 7 22.14 7.02 11.03
N ALA A 8 22.83 5.93 10.76
CA ALA A 8 22.31 4.72 10.13
C ALA A 8 22.33 3.59 11.16
N LEU A 9 21.17 3.34 11.78
CA LEU A 9 20.95 2.31 12.80
C LEU A 9 20.41 1.00 12.21
N LEU A 10 19.81 1.09 11.02
CA LEU A 10 19.25 -0.05 10.27
C LEU A 10 20.28 -0.73 9.36
N THR A 11 21.49 -0.17 9.24
CA THR A 11 22.59 -0.82 8.50
C THR A 11 23.35 -1.80 9.38
N ASP A 12 24.04 -2.74 8.76
CA ASP A 12 24.95 -3.65 9.46
C ASP A 12 26.35 -3.54 8.85
N PRO A 13 27.34 -3.04 9.61
CA PRO A 13 27.22 -2.48 10.96
C PRO A 13 26.53 -1.09 10.99
N PRO A 14 25.98 -0.67 12.18
CA PRO A 14 25.42 0.68 12.37
C PRO A 14 26.51 1.75 12.27
N THR A 15 26.18 2.90 11.67
CA THR A 15 27.20 3.93 11.41
C THR A 15 26.75 5.35 11.72
N TRP A 16 27.71 6.18 12.07
CA TRP A 16 27.62 7.63 12.08
C TRP A 16 28.49 8.24 10.98
N ARG A 17 27.88 8.84 9.96
CA ARG A 17 28.59 9.39 8.79
C ARG A 17 29.59 8.39 8.18
N GLY A 18 29.24 7.11 8.16
CA GLY A 18 30.08 6.03 7.67
C GLY A 18 31.09 5.45 8.69
N THR A 19 31.20 6.02 9.89
CA THR A 19 32.03 5.48 10.96
C THR A 19 31.20 4.48 11.80
N VAL A 20 31.71 3.28 12.02
CA VAL A 20 31.03 2.21 12.77
C VAL A 20 30.82 2.62 14.22
N LEU A 21 29.61 2.42 14.71
CA LEU A 21 29.22 2.60 16.11
C LEU A 21 29.12 1.24 16.82
N SER A 22 29.44 1.21 18.10
CA SER A 22 29.37 -0.02 18.89
C SER A 22 29.14 0.23 20.38
N GLY A 23 28.75 -0.80 21.10
CA GLY A 23 28.60 -0.81 22.56
C GLY A 23 27.60 0.23 23.08
N ARG A 24 27.80 0.71 24.29
CA ARG A 24 26.87 1.63 24.97
C ARG A 24 26.64 2.96 24.25
N THR A 25 27.57 3.37 23.38
CA THR A 25 27.40 4.55 22.50
C THR A 25 26.26 4.32 21.52
N LEU A 26 26.22 3.14 20.92
CA LEU A 26 25.17 2.71 19.99
C LEU A 26 23.83 2.54 20.72
N ASP A 27 23.84 1.89 21.90
CA ASP A 27 22.62 1.69 22.70
C ASP A 27 21.96 3.02 23.08
N LEU A 28 22.75 4.00 23.54
CA LEU A 28 22.20 5.33 23.88
C LEU A 28 21.59 6.03 22.65
N LEU A 29 22.27 5.97 21.50
CA LEU A 29 21.73 6.56 20.26
C LEU A 29 20.46 5.84 19.80
N ALA A 30 20.38 4.51 19.95
CA ALA A 30 19.19 3.74 19.64
C ALA A 30 18.00 4.13 20.53
N VAL A 31 18.21 4.27 21.85
CA VAL A 31 17.16 4.74 22.78
C VAL A 31 16.66 6.13 22.41
N LEU A 32 17.58 7.06 22.14
CA LEU A 32 17.22 8.44 21.79
C LEU A 32 16.54 8.51 20.40
N ALA A 33 16.93 7.66 19.46
CA ALA A 33 16.32 7.59 18.12
C ALA A 33 14.91 6.97 18.15
N ALA A 34 14.59 6.15 19.15
CA ALA A 34 13.24 5.62 19.32
C ALA A 34 12.19 6.72 19.64
N SER A 35 12.65 7.88 20.16
CA SER A 35 11.81 9.04 20.45
C SER A 35 12.53 10.33 20.00
N PRO A 36 12.69 10.54 18.69
CA PRO A 36 13.47 11.64 18.15
C PRO A 36 12.84 12.98 18.55
N GLN A 37 13.69 14.01 18.75
CA GLN A 37 13.27 15.34 19.15
C GLN A 37 12.56 15.42 20.53
N THR A 38 12.31 14.29 21.18
CA THR A 38 11.67 14.22 22.50
C THR A 38 12.71 14.01 23.59
N ARG A 39 12.49 14.63 24.74
CA ARG A 39 13.33 14.41 25.91
C ARG A 39 13.11 13.00 26.50
N VAL A 40 14.17 12.26 26.67
CA VAL A 40 14.20 10.99 27.43
C VAL A 40 14.86 11.26 28.78
N SER A 41 14.19 10.91 29.89
CA SER A 41 14.68 11.17 31.25
C SER A 41 15.93 10.36 31.58
N ASP A 42 16.75 10.87 32.50
CA ASP A 42 17.92 10.13 33.00
C ASP A 42 17.53 8.74 33.54
N GLY A 43 16.39 8.66 34.25
CA GLY A 43 15.89 7.38 34.78
C GLY A 43 15.56 6.38 33.67
N SER A 44 14.82 6.81 32.65
CA SER A 44 14.48 5.96 31.49
C SER A 44 15.72 5.51 30.69
N LEU A 45 16.71 6.41 30.56
CA LEU A 45 17.98 6.07 29.91
C LEU A 45 18.78 5.02 30.72
N ILE A 46 18.83 5.17 32.03
CA ILE A 46 19.52 4.21 32.91
C ILE A 46 18.84 2.84 32.82
N GLU A 47 17.51 2.78 32.93
CA GLU A 47 16.74 1.55 32.80
C GLU A 47 16.97 0.86 31.45
N ALA A 48 16.93 1.63 30.35
CA ALA A 48 17.14 1.10 29.02
C ALA A 48 18.57 0.60 28.76
N LEU A 49 19.57 1.27 29.32
CA LEU A 49 20.97 0.93 29.12
C LEU A 49 21.47 -0.19 30.06
N TRP A 50 20.90 -0.32 31.23
CA TRP A 50 21.28 -1.31 32.25
C TRP A 50 20.04 -1.99 32.85
N PRO A 51 19.31 -2.80 32.09
CA PRO A 51 18.07 -3.42 32.57
C PRO A 51 18.32 -4.41 33.70
N ASP A 52 19.44 -5.16 33.66
CA ASP A 52 19.71 -6.28 34.58
C ASP A 52 20.82 -5.98 35.61
N ASP A 53 21.77 -5.09 35.29
CA ASP A 53 22.92 -4.77 36.13
C ASP A 53 23.16 -3.26 36.23
N VAL A 54 22.39 -2.62 37.09
CA VAL A 54 22.46 -1.17 37.30
C VAL A 54 23.76 -0.80 38.01
N PRO A 55 24.60 0.11 37.45
CA PRO A 55 25.87 0.52 38.08
C PRO A 55 25.66 1.14 39.46
N ALA A 56 26.63 0.98 40.35
CA ALA A 56 26.58 1.56 41.72
C ALA A 56 26.39 3.07 41.76
N ARG A 57 26.75 3.77 40.69
CA ARG A 57 26.52 5.23 40.49
C ARG A 57 25.90 5.49 39.11
N PRO A 58 24.58 5.22 38.92
CA PRO A 58 23.94 5.19 37.61
C PRO A 58 24.05 6.51 36.83
N LEU A 59 23.79 7.66 37.47
CA LEU A 59 23.90 8.97 36.85
C LEU A 59 25.32 9.29 36.35
N ARG A 60 26.35 8.92 37.15
CA ARG A 60 27.74 9.11 36.73
C ARG A 60 28.09 8.23 35.53
N ALA A 61 27.62 6.98 35.54
CA ALA A 61 27.80 6.07 34.42
C ALA A 61 27.12 6.59 33.15
N LEU A 62 25.89 7.10 33.25
CA LEU A 62 25.17 7.73 32.15
C LEU A 62 25.94 8.95 31.58
N HIS A 63 26.45 9.82 32.44
CA HIS A 63 27.23 10.98 32.00
C HIS A 63 28.50 10.57 31.23
N VAL A 64 29.17 9.48 31.65
CA VAL A 64 30.33 8.94 30.92
C VAL A 64 29.92 8.42 29.54
N VAL A 65 28.79 7.71 29.43
CA VAL A 65 28.29 7.24 28.14
C VAL A 65 27.94 8.43 27.24
N VAL A 66 27.20 9.44 27.76
CA VAL A 66 26.87 10.65 27.00
C VAL A 66 28.11 11.40 26.51
N SER A 67 29.14 11.54 27.39
CA SER A 67 30.40 12.17 26.99
C SER A 67 31.09 11.42 25.84
N ARG A 68 31.10 10.09 25.87
CA ARG A 68 31.64 9.26 24.78
C ARG A 68 30.82 9.41 23.49
N VAL A 69 29.50 9.44 23.61
CA VAL A 69 28.62 9.66 22.46
C VAL A 69 28.92 11.02 21.83
N ARG A 70 28.97 12.10 22.64
CA ARG A 70 29.29 13.44 22.13
C ARG A 70 30.65 13.54 21.47
N ALA A 71 31.65 12.85 22.00
CA ALA A 71 32.97 12.77 21.39
C ALA A 71 32.93 12.04 20.01
N ALA A 72 32.04 11.06 19.86
CA ALA A 72 31.92 10.28 18.63
C ALA A 72 31.06 10.99 17.55
N VAL A 73 29.96 11.65 17.94
CA VAL A 73 28.96 12.18 17.00
C VAL A 73 28.88 13.73 16.96
N GLY A 74 29.47 14.41 17.92
CA GLY A 74 29.42 15.85 18.10
C GLY A 74 28.57 16.28 19.32
N GLU A 75 28.95 17.39 19.95
CA GLU A 75 28.28 17.88 21.17
C GLU A 75 26.85 18.38 20.90
N ASP A 76 26.59 18.88 19.70
CA ASP A 76 25.33 19.40 19.21
C ASP A 76 24.29 18.33 18.87
N VAL A 77 24.72 17.06 18.82
CA VAL A 77 23.84 15.93 18.41
C VAL A 77 23.02 15.40 19.59
N VAL A 78 23.58 15.42 20.81
CA VAL A 78 22.89 14.98 22.03
C VAL A 78 22.82 16.13 23.03
N GLU A 79 21.67 16.75 23.11
CA GLU A 79 21.42 17.91 23.95
C GLU A 79 20.92 17.52 25.34
N ARG A 80 21.38 18.24 26.39
CA ARG A 80 20.83 18.14 27.73
C ARG A 80 19.57 19.02 27.84
N ILE A 81 18.45 18.44 28.28
CA ILE A 81 17.20 19.18 28.52
C ILE A 81 16.64 18.78 29.87
N GLY A 82 16.77 19.72 30.85
CA GLY A 82 16.34 19.47 32.21
C GLY A 82 17.03 18.23 32.82
N ASP A 83 16.24 17.25 33.22
CA ASP A 83 16.67 15.98 33.83
C ASP A 83 16.79 14.84 32.80
N GLY A 84 17.10 15.13 31.52
CA GLY A 84 17.21 14.14 30.47
C GLY A 84 18.00 14.62 29.26
N TYR A 85 17.98 13.81 28.21
CA TYR A 85 18.66 14.07 26.95
C TYR A 85 17.72 13.93 25.77
N ARG A 86 18.06 14.61 24.68
CA ARG A 86 17.34 14.58 23.40
C ARG A 86 18.33 14.38 22.25
N LEU A 87 17.93 13.66 21.23
CA LEU A 87 18.65 13.58 19.97
C LEU A 87 18.25 14.78 19.10
N ALA A 88 19.16 15.71 18.88
CA ALA A 88 18.94 16.97 18.18
C ALA A 88 19.22 16.87 16.66
N LEU A 89 18.94 15.72 16.07
CA LEU A 89 19.04 15.51 14.64
C LEU A 89 17.66 15.58 13.98
N PRO A 90 17.56 16.15 12.77
CA PRO A 90 16.35 16.00 11.96
C PRO A 90 16.03 14.53 11.70
N THR A 91 14.77 14.14 11.85
CA THR A 91 14.31 12.74 11.64
C THR A 91 14.74 12.17 10.29
N ALA A 92 14.66 12.98 9.23
CA ALA A 92 15.11 12.63 7.87
C ALA A 92 16.63 12.33 7.74
N ARG A 93 17.42 12.55 8.80
CA ARG A 93 18.86 12.22 8.85
C ARG A 93 19.16 10.95 9.63
N ILE A 94 18.13 10.29 10.14
CA ILE A 94 18.19 9.04 10.90
C ILE A 94 17.33 8.02 10.15
N ASP A 95 17.92 6.96 9.66
CA ASP A 95 17.24 5.96 8.82
C ASP A 95 16.01 5.33 9.49
N ALA A 96 16.11 4.95 10.75
CA ALA A 96 14.99 4.39 11.52
C ALA A 96 13.85 5.40 11.72
N CYS A 97 14.16 6.68 11.89
CA CYS A 97 13.15 7.73 12.07
C CYS A 97 12.49 8.11 10.73
N ASP A 98 13.26 8.17 9.64
CA ASP A 98 12.74 8.42 8.30
C ASP A 98 11.80 7.30 7.87
N LEU A 99 12.17 6.04 8.12
CA LEU A 99 11.29 4.89 7.90
C LEU A 99 9.98 5.02 8.68
N ALA A 100 10.06 5.36 9.98
CA ALA A 100 8.88 5.46 10.84
C ALA A 100 7.93 6.59 10.38
N ASP A 101 8.47 7.79 10.11
CA ASP A 101 7.69 8.94 9.62
C ASP A 101 7.00 8.62 8.28
N ARG A 102 7.73 8.04 7.34
CA ARG A 102 7.19 7.71 6.02
C ARG A 102 6.17 6.58 6.08
N ALA A 103 6.38 5.55 6.90
CA ALA A 103 5.43 4.46 7.09
C ALA A 103 4.12 4.96 7.72
N GLU A 104 4.19 5.82 8.75
CA GLU A 104 3.01 6.39 9.40
C GLU A 104 2.22 7.31 8.46
N ARG A 105 2.90 8.16 7.71
CA ARG A 105 2.27 9.01 6.69
C ARG A 105 1.65 8.19 5.56
N ALA A 106 2.34 7.14 5.08
CA ALA A 106 1.79 6.24 4.08
C ALA A 106 0.52 5.55 4.57
N ARG A 107 0.49 5.11 5.84
CA ARG A 107 -0.70 4.53 6.46
C ARG A 107 -1.86 5.52 6.51
N THR A 108 -1.60 6.78 6.89
CA THR A 108 -2.62 7.85 6.90
C THR A 108 -3.17 8.08 5.49
N CYS A 109 -2.28 8.22 4.49
CA CYS A 109 -2.68 8.38 3.10
C CYS A 109 -3.48 7.16 2.57
N ALA A 110 -3.13 5.94 2.99
CA ALA A 110 -3.86 4.73 2.60
C ALA A 110 -5.29 4.72 3.15
N VAL A 111 -5.49 5.14 4.40
CA VAL A 111 -6.83 5.29 5.00
C VAL A 111 -7.66 6.35 4.27
N GLU A 112 -7.04 7.40 3.79
CA GLU A 112 -7.68 8.48 3.01
C GLU A 112 -7.84 8.16 1.52
N GLY A 113 -7.31 7.03 1.05
CA GLY A 113 -7.34 6.62 -0.36
C GLY A 113 -6.42 7.44 -1.28
N GLN A 114 -5.40 8.09 -0.73
CA GLN A 114 -4.43 8.92 -1.47
C GLN A 114 -3.29 8.04 -2.02
N TRP A 115 -3.61 7.14 -2.95
CA TRP A 115 -2.74 6.06 -3.39
C TRP A 115 -1.43 6.52 -4.02
N ASP A 116 -1.43 7.60 -4.80
CA ASP A 116 -0.20 8.15 -5.40
C ASP A 116 0.79 8.58 -4.32
N GLN A 117 0.30 9.20 -3.23
CA GLN A 117 1.14 9.59 -2.10
C GLN A 117 1.69 8.39 -1.34
N VAL A 118 0.90 7.30 -1.20
CA VAL A 118 1.39 6.04 -0.64
C VAL A 118 2.54 5.50 -1.46
N LEU A 119 2.41 5.48 -2.80
CA LEU A 119 3.46 5.01 -3.70
C LEU A 119 4.74 5.84 -3.59
N ASP A 120 4.61 7.16 -3.52
CA ASP A 120 5.74 8.08 -3.36
C ASP A 120 6.46 7.87 -2.01
N LEU A 121 5.71 7.79 -0.92
CA LEU A 121 6.25 7.60 0.43
C LEU A 121 6.93 6.24 0.60
N THR A 122 6.40 5.19 -0.03
CA THR A 122 6.90 3.81 0.10
C THR A 122 7.86 3.39 -1.02
N GLY A 123 8.12 4.25 -2.01
CA GLY A 123 8.92 3.95 -3.20
C GLY A 123 10.38 3.59 -2.92
N SER A 124 10.98 4.20 -1.91
CA SER A 124 12.39 4.01 -1.53
C SER A 124 12.56 4.10 -0.03
N LEU A 125 12.03 3.13 0.71
CA LEU A 125 12.23 3.05 2.16
C LEU A 125 13.66 2.60 2.50
N PRO A 126 14.20 3.00 3.67
CA PRO A 126 15.43 2.44 4.21
C PRO A 126 15.35 0.91 4.28
N GLN A 127 16.42 0.25 3.89
CA GLN A 127 16.50 -1.21 4.00
C GLN A 127 16.66 -1.60 5.47
N VAL A 128 15.87 -2.56 5.91
CA VAL A 128 15.96 -3.15 7.24
C VAL A 128 16.60 -4.53 7.08
N PRO A 129 17.66 -4.88 7.85
CA PRO A 129 18.28 -6.20 7.78
C PRO A 129 17.25 -7.29 8.11
N ALA A 130 17.20 -8.36 7.31
CA ALA A 130 16.28 -9.49 7.51
C ALA A 130 16.61 -10.30 8.76
N HIS A 131 17.85 -10.24 9.23
CA HIS A 131 18.33 -10.89 10.45
C HIS A 131 18.93 -9.80 11.34
N CYS A 132 18.24 -9.45 12.41
CA CYS A 132 18.91 -8.95 13.58
C CYS A 132 19.51 -10.20 14.22
N GLU A 133 20.81 -10.50 13.94
CA GLU A 133 21.53 -11.36 14.87
C GLU A 133 21.42 -10.65 16.22
N ALA A 134 20.53 -11.17 17.07
CA ALA A 134 20.55 -10.79 18.45
C ALA A 134 21.99 -11.06 18.89
N ASP A 135 22.66 -10.03 19.38
CA ASP A 135 23.85 -10.18 20.20
C ASP A 135 23.35 -10.81 21.50
N ASP A 136 22.90 -12.07 21.39
CA ASP A 136 22.40 -12.90 22.45
C ASP A 136 23.62 -13.35 23.25
N ALA A 137 24.12 -12.45 24.05
CA ALA A 137 24.77 -12.82 25.28
C ALA A 137 23.71 -13.61 26.07
N VAL A 138 23.88 -14.91 26.11
CA VAL A 138 22.95 -15.87 26.73
C VAL A 138 22.52 -15.34 28.09
N GLY A 139 21.24 -14.88 28.20
CA GLY A 139 20.65 -14.43 29.45
C GLY A 139 20.35 -12.94 29.57
N ALA A 140 20.76 -12.07 28.65
CA ALA A 140 20.37 -10.65 28.63
C ALA A 140 19.16 -10.43 27.70
N GLY A 141 18.19 -9.61 28.11
CA GLY A 141 17.08 -9.24 27.24
C GLY A 141 17.53 -8.47 25.99
N PRO A 142 16.64 -8.25 24.97
CA PRO A 142 17.00 -7.62 23.72
C PRO A 142 17.58 -6.22 23.94
N SER A 143 18.68 -5.91 23.24
CA SER A 143 19.35 -4.62 23.30
C SER A 143 18.42 -3.47 22.82
N PRO A 144 18.68 -2.20 23.18
CA PRO A 144 17.95 -1.06 22.64
C PRO A 144 17.94 -1.00 21.10
N LEU A 145 19.06 -1.37 20.47
CA LEU A 145 19.16 -1.45 19.02
C LEU A 145 18.29 -2.56 18.45
N SER A 146 18.29 -3.75 19.07
CA SER A 146 17.45 -4.87 18.62
C SER A 146 15.97 -4.51 18.65
N ARG A 147 15.50 -3.91 19.75
CA ARG A 147 14.10 -3.42 19.86
C ARG A 147 13.76 -2.36 18.81
N LEU A 148 14.68 -1.43 18.53
CA LEU A 148 14.50 -0.42 17.48
C LEU A 148 14.37 -1.10 16.11
N ARG A 149 15.23 -2.08 15.79
CA ARG A 149 15.23 -2.82 14.53
C ARG A 149 13.99 -3.69 14.37
N GLU A 150 13.57 -4.40 15.41
CA GLU A 150 12.31 -5.17 15.41
C GLU A 150 11.10 -4.28 15.06
N ARG A 151 11.01 -3.10 15.69
CA ARG A 151 9.98 -2.11 15.35
C ARG A 151 10.11 -1.63 13.90
N ALA A 152 11.31 -1.38 13.42
CA ALA A 152 11.57 -0.96 12.05
C ALA A 152 11.16 -2.06 11.03
N VAL A 153 11.40 -3.34 11.33
CA VAL A 153 10.92 -4.46 10.50
C VAL A 153 9.40 -4.43 10.40
N ALA A 154 8.69 -4.35 11.52
CA ALA A 154 7.23 -4.30 11.53
C ALA A 154 6.68 -3.10 10.73
N LEU A 155 7.28 -1.91 10.87
CA LEU A 155 6.90 -0.71 10.10
C LEU A 155 7.18 -0.86 8.60
N ALA A 156 8.31 -1.44 8.22
CA ALA A 156 8.65 -1.69 6.82
C ALA A 156 7.70 -2.71 6.18
N GLU A 157 7.27 -3.71 6.93
CA GLU A 157 6.28 -4.70 6.48
C GLU A 157 4.88 -4.09 6.31
N ALA A 158 4.44 -3.27 7.26
CA ALA A 158 3.19 -2.53 7.15
C ALA A 158 3.19 -1.58 5.94
N ALA A 159 4.28 -0.83 5.74
CA ALA A 159 4.42 0.06 4.59
C ALA A 159 4.47 -0.68 3.25
N ARG A 160 5.05 -1.90 3.20
CA ARG A 160 4.98 -2.77 2.01
C ARG A 160 3.56 -3.27 1.74
N CYS A 161 2.80 -3.57 2.77
CA CYS A 161 1.39 -3.91 2.64
C CYS A 161 0.59 -2.74 2.07
N ASP A 162 0.72 -1.54 2.66
CA ASP A 162 0.06 -0.33 2.17
C ASP A 162 0.45 -0.02 0.71
N ARG A 163 1.72 -0.23 0.33
CA ARG A 163 2.18 -0.15 -1.06
C ARG A 163 1.48 -1.16 -1.96
N GLY A 164 1.32 -2.39 -1.52
CA GLY A 164 0.59 -3.43 -2.25
C GLY A 164 -0.86 -3.04 -2.52
N LEU A 165 -1.56 -2.48 -1.51
CA LEU A 165 -2.91 -1.94 -1.65
C LEU A 165 -2.96 -0.77 -2.64
N ALA A 166 -1.99 0.15 -2.58
CA ALA A 166 -1.90 1.28 -3.49
C ALA A 166 -1.64 0.84 -4.95
N LEU A 167 -0.75 -0.12 -5.17
CA LEU A 167 -0.49 -0.69 -6.50
C LEU A 167 -1.74 -1.37 -7.07
N GLU A 168 -2.51 -2.09 -6.25
CA GLU A 168 -3.77 -2.69 -6.68
C GLU A 168 -4.78 -1.60 -7.09
N ALA A 169 -4.94 -0.58 -6.27
CA ALA A 169 -5.87 0.52 -6.52
C ALA A 169 -5.49 1.35 -7.77
N THR A 170 -4.19 1.45 -8.10
CA THR A 170 -3.69 2.16 -9.29
C THR A 170 -3.54 1.27 -10.53
N GLY A 171 -3.91 -0.02 -10.45
CA GLY A 171 -3.94 -0.94 -11.58
C GLY A 171 -2.62 -1.66 -11.89
N GLU A 172 -1.61 -1.55 -11.03
CA GLU A 172 -0.34 -2.29 -11.17
C GLU A 172 -0.45 -3.70 -10.54
N HIS A 173 -1.38 -4.50 -11.07
CA HIS A 173 -1.85 -5.74 -10.42
C HIS A 173 -0.77 -6.81 -10.23
N GLU A 174 0.19 -6.97 -11.15
CA GLU A 174 1.27 -7.95 -11.00
C GLU A 174 2.15 -7.64 -9.79
N ARG A 175 2.59 -6.40 -9.66
CA ARG A 175 3.41 -5.94 -8.53
C ARG A 175 2.63 -5.92 -7.22
N ALA A 176 1.35 -5.57 -7.29
CA ALA A 176 0.44 -5.64 -6.15
C ALA A 176 0.32 -7.06 -5.62
N ALA A 177 0.09 -8.05 -6.51
CA ALA A 177 -0.06 -9.45 -6.13
C ALA A 177 1.19 -10.02 -5.43
N GLU A 178 2.39 -9.60 -5.83
CA GLU A 178 3.64 -10.02 -5.17
C GLU A 178 3.66 -9.56 -3.71
N LEU A 179 3.46 -8.26 -3.45
CA LEU A 179 3.50 -7.69 -2.11
C LEU A 179 2.35 -8.16 -1.21
N LEU A 180 1.14 -8.23 -1.78
CA LEU A 180 -0.05 -8.67 -1.04
C LEU A 180 0.00 -10.16 -0.70
N ARG A 181 0.62 -10.99 -1.53
CA ARG A 181 0.83 -12.42 -1.23
C ARG A 181 1.78 -12.60 -0.05
N GLU A 182 2.86 -11.82 0.02
CA GLU A 182 3.74 -11.80 1.20
C GLU A 182 2.99 -11.36 2.46
N ALA A 183 2.18 -10.29 2.37
CA ALA A 183 1.39 -9.79 3.49
C ALA A 183 0.35 -10.82 3.96
N ALA A 184 -0.39 -11.46 3.06
CA ALA A 184 -1.35 -12.52 3.35
C ALA A 184 -0.69 -13.78 3.95
N GLY A 185 0.57 -14.04 3.61
CA GLY A 185 1.36 -15.12 4.20
C GLY A 185 1.70 -14.86 5.68
N ARG A 186 1.87 -13.60 6.08
CA ARG A 186 2.12 -13.20 7.47
C ARG A 186 0.85 -13.14 8.30
N ASP A 187 -0.18 -12.50 7.80
CA ASP A 187 -1.51 -12.44 8.41
C ASP A 187 -2.57 -12.96 7.43
N ALA A 188 -2.84 -14.23 7.54
CA ALA A 188 -3.85 -14.90 6.73
C ALA A 188 -5.30 -14.59 7.19
N GLY A 189 -5.47 -13.69 8.17
CA GLY A 189 -6.76 -13.23 8.68
C GLY A 189 -7.17 -11.84 8.22
N ASP A 190 -6.25 -11.07 7.62
CA ASP A 190 -6.56 -9.73 7.11
C ASP A 190 -7.38 -9.79 5.82
N GLU A 191 -8.70 -9.64 5.97
CA GLU A 191 -9.64 -9.69 4.85
C GLU A 191 -9.46 -8.54 3.85
N THR A 192 -8.92 -7.40 4.27
CA THR A 192 -8.63 -6.27 3.38
C THR A 192 -7.51 -6.65 2.41
N VAL A 193 -6.45 -7.24 2.94
CA VAL A 193 -5.32 -7.76 2.16
C VAL A 193 -5.77 -8.88 1.24
N LEU A 194 -6.56 -9.84 1.76
CA LEU A 194 -7.06 -10.95 0.96
C LEU A 194 -7.98 -10.48 -0.18
N ALA A 195 -8.85 -9.51 0.06
CA ALA A 195 -9.73 -8.94 -0.98
C ALA A 195 -8.93 -8.23 -2.07
N ALA A 196 -7.92 -7.44 -1.69
CA ALA A 196 -7.03 -6.79 -2.65
C ALA A 196 -6.18 -7.80 -3.42
N LEU A 197 -5.67 -8.84 -2.75
CA LEU A 197 -4.94 -9.93 -3.41
C LEU A 197 -5.80 -10.67 -4.42
N MET A 198 -7.05 -10.98 -4.08
CA MET A 198 -8.00 -11.60 -5.01
C MET A 198 -8.19 -10.76 -6.27
N ARG A 199 -8.41 -9.45 -6.13
CA ARG A 199 -8.52 -8.55 -7.28
C ARG A 199 -7.24 -8.53 -8.11
N ALA A 200 -6.09 -8.37 -7.48
CA ALA A 200 -4.79 -8.35 -8.15
C ALA A 200 -4.51 -9.68 -8.90
N GLU A 201 -4.75 -10.84 -8.29
CA GLU A 201 -4.56 -12.16 -8.91
C GLU A 201 -5.55 -12.42 -10.04
N SER A 202 -6.80 -11.98 -9.91
CA SER A 202 -7.80 -12.10 -10.98
C SER A 202 -7.37 -11.36 -12.25
N TRP A 203 -6.67 -10.23 -12.10
CA TRP A 203 -6.16 -9.43 -13.22
C TRP A 203 -4.83 -9.94 -13.77
N SER A 204 -3.89 -10.27 -12.88
CA SER A 204 -2.52 -10.64 -13.28
C SER A 204 -2.38 -12.08 -13.72
N ARG A 205 -3.22 -12.99 -13.21
CA ARG A 205 -3.16 -14.42 -13.51
C ARG A 205 -4.47 -14.97 -14.06
N SER A 206 -5.43 -15.22 -13.17
CA SER A 206 -6.76 -15.69 -13.58
C SER A 206 -7.78 -15.58 -12.44
N PRO A 207 -9.09 -15.48 -12.77
CA PRO A 207 -10.16 -15.55 -11.78
C PRO A 207 -10.10 -16.83 -10.93
N ALA A 208 -9.71 -17.96 -11.49
CA ALA A 208 -9.63 -19.24 -10.77
C ALA A 208 -8.65 -19.17 -9.59
N VAL A 209 -7.48 -18.52 -9.76
CA VAL A 209 -6.51 -18.32 -8.68
C VAL A 209 -7.11 -17.44 -7.57
N ALA A 210 -7.81 -16.39 -7.94
CA ALA A 210 -8.47 -15.52 -6.98
C ALA A 210 -9.57 -16.26 -6.19
N LEU A 211 -10.38 -17.10 -6.85
CA LEU A 211 -11.41 -17.90 -6.19
C LEU A 211 -10.83 -18.95 -5.24
N GLU A 212 -9.66 -19.51 -5.56
CA GLU A 212 -8.97 -20.45 -4.68
C GLU A 212 -8.55 -19.78 -3.35
N ILE A 213 -8.11 -18.51 -3.36
CA ILE A 213 -7.80 -17.73 -2.16
C ILE A 213 -9.04 -17.64 -1.26
N TYR A 214 -10.18 -17.28 -1.84
CA TYR A 214 -11.44 -17.20 -1.11
C TYR A 214 -11.85 -18.53 -0.47
N GLU A 215 -11.78 -19.61 -1.23
CA GLU A 215 -12.16 -20.95 -0.76
C GLU A 215 -11.24 -21.44 0.35
N GLN A 216 -9.93 -21.17 0.27
CA GLN A 216 -8.99 -21.51 1.33
C GLN A 216 -9.32 -20.76 2.63
N TYR A 217 -9.60 -19.46 2.54
CA TYR A 217 -10.00 -18.66 3.69
C TYR A 217 -11.34 -19.10 4.28
N ARG A 218 -12.35 -19.35 3.43
CA ARG A 218 -13.65 -19.85 3.83
C ARG A 218 -13.58 -21.19 4.59
N ARG A 219 -12.70 -22.12 4.16
CA ARG A 219 -12.46 -23.39 4.87
C ARG A 219 -11.92 -23.15 6.27
N ARG A 220 -10.94 -22.26 6.43
CA ARG A 220 -10.37 -21.91 7.74
C ARG A 220 -11.41 -21.29 8.70
N LEU A 221 -12.31 -20.46 8.18
CA LEU A 221 -13.39 -19.87 8.97
C LEU A 221 -14.46 -20.88 9.38
N ARG A 222 -14.78 -21.85 8.51
CA ARG A 222 -15.77 -22.89 8.80
C ARG A 222 -15.44 -23.67 10.06
N ASP A 223 -14.18 -23.98 10.28
CA ASP A 223 -13.71 -24.70 11.48
C ASP A 223 -13.92 -23.88 12.76
N ARG A 224 -14.11 -22.57 12.61
CA ARG A 224 -14.37 -21.61 13.70
C ARG A 224 -15.82 -21.15 13.77
N GLY A 225 -16.71 -21.68 12.93
CA GLY A 225 -18.12 -21.28 12.85
C GLY A 225 -18.33 -19.84 12.34
N ALA A 226 -17.34 -19.26 11.64
CA ALA A 226 -17.37 -17.90 11.10
C ALA A 226 -17.59 -17.89 9.59
N VAL A 227 -17.94 -16.71 9.05
CA VAL A 227 -18.13 -16.46 7.62
C VAL A 227 -17.27 -15.27 7.18
N PRO A 228 -16.83 -15.22 5.89
CA PRO A 228 -16.08 -14.09 5.38
C PRO A 228 -16.83 -12.77 5.53
N GLY A 229 -16.11 -11.70 5.82
CA GLY A 229 -16.66 -10.36 5.95
C GLY A 229 -17.10 -9.73 4.62
N PRO A 230 -17.73 -8.54 4.67
CA PRO A 230 -18.35 -7.92 3.50
C PRO A 230 -17.35 -7.56 2.39
N ALA A 231 -16.16 -7.09 2.74
CA ALA A 231 -15.14 -6.69 1.77
C ALA A 231 -14.66 -7.89 0.93
N LEU A 232 -14.39 -9.02 1.58
CA LEU A 232 -13.92 -10.22 0.90
C LEU A 232 -15.04 -10.88 0.08
N ARG A 233 -16.29 -10.84 0.57
CA ARG A 233 -17.44 -11.31 -0.22
C ARG A 233 -17.67 -10.47 -1.46
N ALA A 234 -17.57 -9.13 -1.37
CA ALA A 234 -17.69 -8.24 -2.51
C ALA A 234 -16.58 -8.51 -3.55
N ALA A 235 -15.35 -8.78 -3.12
CA ALA A 235 -14.26 -9.17 -4.02
C ALA A 235 -14.56 -10.51 -4.72
N HIS A 236 -15.09 -11.49 -3.99
CA HIS A 236 -15.49 -12.78 -4.55
C HIS A 236 -16.60 -12.65 -5.60
N GLU A 237 -17.65 -11.88 -5.31
CA GLU A 237 -18.75 -11.60 -6.26
C GLU A 237 -18.22 -10.90 -7.52
N ALA A 238 -17.31 -9.93 -7.37
CA ALA A 238 -16.70 -9.24 -8.51
C ALA A 238 -15.86 -10.18 -9.38
N VAL A 239 -15.12 -11.12 -8.79
CA VAL A 239 -14.34 -12.12 -9.53
C VAL A 239 -15.26 -13.08 -10.28
N LEU A 240 -16.34 -13.56 -9.66
CA LEU A 240 -17.34 -14.42 -10.32
C LEU A 240 -18.02 -13.69 -11.49
N ALA A 241 -18.38 -12.41 -11.31
CA ALA A 241 -18.96 -11.62 -12.39
C ALA A 241 -17.98 -11.40 -13.57
N ALA A 242 -16.67 -11.38 -13.29
CA ALA A 242 -15.65 -11.29 -14.34
C ALA A 242 -15.47 -12.60 -15.14
N GLU A 243 -15.84 -13.77 -14.60
CA GLU A 243 -15.85 -15.05 -15.33
C GLU A 243 -16.99 -15.13 -16.37
N SER A 244 -18.09 -14.41 -16.15
CA SER A 244 -19.21 -14.34 -17.09
C SER A 244 -19.51 -12.88 -17.44
N PRO A 245 -18.63 -12.22 -18.20
CA PRO A 245 -18.72 -10.79 -18.41
C PRO A 245 -19.95 -10.46 -19.30
N VAL A 246 -20.74 -9.48 -18.81
CA VAL A 246 -21.82 -8.90 -19.62
C VAL A 246 -21.21 -8.03 -20.71
N ARG A 247 -21.55 -8.28 -21.96
CA ARG A 247 -21.13 -7.49 -23.12
C ARG A 247 -22.36 -7.11 -23.94
N HIS A 248 -22.59 -5.83 -24.08
CA HIS A 248 -23.73 -5.32 -24.85
C HIS A 248 -23.31 -4.20 -25.79
N GLY A 249 -23.82 -4.21 -27.02
CA GLY A 249 -23.52 -3.19 -28.03
C GLY A 249 -22.10 -3.26 -28.60
N LEU A 250 -21.35 -4.34 -28.34
CA LEU A 250 -20.02 -4.54 -28.92
C LEU A 250 -20.12 -4.99 -30.36
N GLU A 251 -19.41 -4.33 -31.24
CA GLU A 251 -19.17 -4.76 -32.60
C GLU A 251 -17.97 -5.72 -32.67
N PRO A 252 -17.90 -6.62 -33.66
CA PRO A 252 -16.71 -7.44 -33.90
C PRO A 252 -15.47 -6.55 -34.09
N GLU A 253 -14.34 -6.96 -33.49
CA GLU A 253 -13.09 -6.23 -33.67
C GLU A 253 -12.71 -6.19 -35.15
N PRO A 254 -12.35 -5.01 -35.69
CA PRO A 254 -11.97 -4.88 -37.10
C PRO A 254 -10.73 -5.73 -37.41
N GLU A 255 -10.74 -6.47 -38.51
CA GLU A 255 -9.63 -7.32 -38.96
C GLU A 255 -8.30 -6.54 -39.13
N HIS A 256 -8.37 -5.23 -39.32
CA HIS A 256 -7.23 -4.35 -39.62
C HIS A 256 -7.10 -3.21 -38.59
N PHE A 257 -7.13 -3.52 -37.30
CA PHE A 257 -6.81 -2.55 -36.25
C PHE A 257 -5.30 -2.50 -36.00
N LEU A 258 -4.55 -1.79 -36.85
CA LEU A 258 -3.09 -1.77 -36.83
C LEU A 258 -2.54 -0.44 -36.27
N GLY A 259 -1.42 -0.53 -35.55
CA GLY A 259 -0.60 0.63 -35.16
C GLY A 259 -1.12 1.44 -33.96
N ARG A 260 -2.20 1.04 -33.29
CA ARG A 260 -2.80 1.78 -32.15
C ARG A 260 -2.82 1.01 -30.83
N GLU A 261 -1.99 0.00 -30.68
CA GLU A 261 -1.91 -0.81 -29.45
C GLU A 261 -1.51 0.03 -28.23
N ALA A 262 -0.63 1.01 -28.42
CA ALA A 262 -0.25 1.96 -27.37
C ALA A 262 -1.43 2.83 -26.90
N ASP A 263 -2.31 3.25 -27.83
CA ASP A 263 -3.51 4.02 -27.50
C ASP A 263 -4.48 3.17 -26.68
N VAL A 264 -4.73 1.91 -27.09
CA VAL A 264 -5.59 0.96 -26.36
C VAL A 264 -5.06 0.77 -24.93
N THR A 265 -3.78 0.49 -24.80
CA THR A 265 -3.14 0.30 -23.49
C THR A 265 -3.24 1.55 -22.62
N GLY A 266 -3.02 2.72 -23.20
CA GLY A 266 -3.13 4.01 -22.53
C GLY A 266 -4.55 4.29 -22.02
N VAL A 267 -5.57 4.01 -22.83
CA VAL A 267 -6.98 4.20 -22.44
C VAL A 267 -7.38 3.20 -21.35
N LEU A 268 -7.02 1.92 -21.48
CA LEU A 268 -7.28 0.91 -20.46
C LEU A 268 -6.64 1.27 -19.11
N LYS A 269 -5.40 1.77 -19.15
CA LYS A 269 -4.71 2.24 -17.94
C LYS A 269 -5.43 3.46 -17.34
N THR A 270 -5.89 4.40 -18.16
CA THR A 270 -6.63 5.58 -17.67
C THR A 270 -7.98 5.18 -17.06
N LEU A 271 -8.69 4.21 -17.67
CA LEU A 271 -9.94 3.65 -17.14
C LEU A 271 -9.78 2.91 -15.81
N SER A 272 -8.57 2.43 -15.48
CA SER A 272 -8.33 1.78 -14.18
C SER A 272 -8.28 2.78 -13.03
N THR A 273 -7.94 4.04 -13.30
CA THR A 273 -7.72 5.08 -12.29
C THR A 273 -8.74 6.22 -12.33
N HIS A 274 -9.46 6.38 -13.44
CA HIS A 274 -10.41 7.49 -13.63
C HIS A 274 -11.82 6.97 -13.89
N ARG A 275 -12.81 7.69 -13.35
CA ARG A 275 -14.24 7.37 -13.53
C ARG A 275 -14.80 7.78 -14.89
N LEU A 276 -14.15 8.72 -15.58
CA LEU A 276 -14.54 9.23 -16.88
C LEU A 276 -13.30 9.41 -17.75
N VAL A 277 -13.36 8.86 -18.97
CA VAL A 277 -12.34 9.05 -20.00
C VAL A 277 -13.02 9.54 -21.26
N THR A 278 -12.53 10.62 -21.84
CA THR A 278 -13.07 11.21 -23.08
C THR A 278 -12.05 11.10 -24.20
N LEU A 279 -12.43 10.44 -25.31
CA LEU A 279 -11.61 10.36 -26.51
C LEU A 279 -11.95 11.55 -27.43
N THR A 280 -10.97 12.42 -27.66
CA THR A 280 -11.12 13.61 -28.53
C THR A 280 -10.23 13.50 -29.76
N GLY A 281 -10.62 14.18 -30.84
CA GLY A 281 -9.85 14.23 -32.09
C GLY A 281 -10.70 14.56 -33.32
N PRO A 282 -10.08 14.79 -34.49
CA PRO A 282 -10.78 15.12 -35.70
C PRO A 282 -11.72 14.00 -36.18
N GLY A 283 -12.66 14.35 -37.09
CA GLY A 283 -13.54 13.38 -37.74
C GLY A 283 -12.72 12.32 -38.50
N GLY A 284 -13.19 11.08 -38.51
CA GLY A 284 -12.54 9.99 -39.25
C GLY A 284 -11.26 9.41 -38.66
N VAL A 285 -10.75 9.95 -37.53
CA VAL A 285 -9.50 9.45 -36.91
C VAL A 285 -9.65 8.08 -36.21
N GLY A 286 -10.84 7.48 -36.20
CA GLY A 286 -11.10 6.17 -35.60
C GLY A 286 -11.35 6.19 -34.10
N LYS A 287 -11.92 7.26 -33.54
CA LYS A 287 -12.29 7.33 -32.11
C LYS A 287 -13.28 6.24 -31.69
N THR A 288 -14.34 6.09 -32.49
CA THR A 288 -15.37 5.06 -32.24
C THR A 288 -14.77 3.66 -32.31
N THR A 289 -13.96 3.41 -33.34
CA THR A 289 -13.24 2.14 -33.47
C THR A 289 -12.32 1.85 -32.28
N LEU A 290 -11.56 2.87 -31.84
CA LEU A 290 -10.72 2.75 -30.64
C LEU A 290 -11.57 2.45 -29.39
N ALA A 291 -12.70 3.16 -29.21
CA ALA A 291 -13.60 2.93 -28.09
C ALA A 291 -14.18 1.51 -28.09
N GLN A 292 -14.59 1.00 -29.26
CA GLN A 292 -15.07 -0.40 -29.44
C GLN A 292 -13.99 -1.43 -29.11
N VAL A 293 -12.75 -1.24 -29.60
CA VAL A 293 -11.63 -2.15 -29.32
C VAL A 293 -11.27 -2.11 -27.83
N VAL A 294 -11.24 -0.92 -27.22
CA VAL A 294 -11.02 -0.78 -25.76
C VAL A 294 -12.12 -1.50 -24.98
N ALA A 295 -13.39 -1.31 -25.37
CA ALA A 295 -14.53 -1.95 -24.74
C ALA A 295 -14.47 -3.49 -24.87
N ALA A 296 -14.09 -4.01 -26.04
CA ALA A 296 -13.94 -5.43 -26.28
C ALA A 296 -12.80 -6.07 -25.43
N ARG A 297 -11.68 -5.33 -25.29
CA ARG A 297 -10.50 -5.80 -24.55
C ARG A 297 -10.55 -5.45 -23.04
N CYS A 298 -11.56 -4.67 -22.61
CA CYS A 298 -11.75 -4.30 -21.23
C CYS A 298 -12.18 -5.51 -20.38
N ARG A 299 -11.34 -5.87 -19.40
CA ARG A 299 -11.60 -7.01 -18.50
C ARG A 299 -12.51 -6.66 -17.32
N ARG A 300 -13.50 -5.78 -17.52
CA ARG A 300 -14.48 -5.42 -16.48
C ARG A 300 -15.66 -6.38 -16.50
N PRO A 301 -16.37 -6.59 -15.35
CA PRO A 301 -17.52 -7.50 -15.25
C PRO A 301 -18.65 -7.16 -16.22
N ALA A 302 -18.93 -5.90 -16.44
CA ALA A 302 -19.97 -5.45 -17.36
C ALA A 302 -19.45 -4.29 -18.23
N VAL A 303 -19.66 -4.41 -19.55
CA VAL A 303 -19.32 -3.37 -20.53
C VAL A 303 -20.52 -3.17 -21.45
N TYR A 304 -21.03 -1.95 -21.47
CA TYR A 304 -22.14 -1.52 -22.30
C TYR A 304 -21.68 -0.45 -23.27
N VAL A 305 -21.89 -0.66 -24.57
CA VAL A 305 -21.61 0.34 -25.60
C VAL A 305 -22.92 0.87 -26.15
N VAL A 306 -23.06 2.19 -26.17
CA VAL A 306 -24.28 2.88 -26.60
C VAL A 306 -23.96 3.89 -27.69
N ALA A 307 -24.42 3.60 -28.93
CA ALA A 307 -24.22 4.47 -30.08
C ALA A 307 -25.20 5.65 -30.05
N LEU A 308 -24.87 6.73 -29.34
CA LEU A 308 -25.73 7.89 -29.21
C LEU A 308 -25.94 8.64 -30.53
N ALA A 309 -25.08 8.44 -31.52
CA ALA A 309 -25.23 9.04 -32.84
C ALA A 309 -26.49 8.56 -33.59
N GLU A 310 -27.00 7.38 -33.23
CA GLU A 310 -28.21 6.77 -33.83
C GLU A 310 -29.49 7.18 -33.10
N VAL A 311 -29.38 7.90 -31.98
CA VAL A 311 -30.52 8.30 -31.16
C VAL A 311 -31.19 9.55 -31.77
N SER A 312 -32.47 9.46 -32.01
CA SER A 312 -33.26 10.56 -32.60
C SER A 312 -33.21 11.80 -31.70
N PRO A 313 -33.14 13.03 -32.29
CA PRO A 313 -33.26 14.27 -31.55
C PRO A 313 -34.55 14.32 -30.74
N GLY A 314 -34.45 14.56 -29.41
CA GLY A 314 -35.59 14.60 -28.49
C GLY A 314 -35.95 13.28 -27.82
N ALA A 315 -35.24 12.18 -28.11
CA ALA A 315 -35.41 10.94 -27.37
C ALA A 315 -34.96 11.09 -25.88
N ASP A 316 -35.65 10.38 -25.00
CA ASP A 316 -35.25 10.31 -23.58
C ASP A 316 -33.98 9.49 -23.46
N LEU A 317 -32.84 10.17 -23.32
CA LEU A 317 -31.52 9.56 -23.21
C LEU A 317 -31.42 8.56 -22.03
N ILE A 318 -32.13 8.82 -20.92
CA ILE A 318 -32.12 7.95 -19.76
C ILE A 318 -32.77 6.61 -20.08
N ARG A 319 -33.85 6.65 -20.86
CA ARG A 319 -34.50 5.40 -21.32
C ARG A 319 -33.61 4.62 -22.28
N VAL A 320 -32.99 5.31 -23.24
CA VAL A 320 -32.05 4.68 -24.19
C VAL A 320 -30.91 3.98 -23.42
N LEU A 321 -30.34 4.66 -22.44
CA LEU A 321 -29.28 4.05 -21.59
C LEU A 321 -29.81 2.89 -20.74
N LEU A 322 -31.02 3.01 -20.17
CA LEU A 322 -31.64 1.96 -19.37
C LEU A 322 -31.94 0.70 -20.19
N ASP A 323 -32.43 0.86 -21.40
CA ASP A 323 -32.68 -0.23 -22.34
C ASP A 323 -31.36 -0.94 -22.72
N ALA A 324 -30.29 -0.17 -22.96
CA ALA A 324 -28.98 -0.71 -23.28
C ALA A 324 -28.35 -1.53 -22.13
N VAL A 325 -28.55 -1.13 -20.86
CA VAL A 325 -28.02 -1.87 -19.70
C VAL A 325 -28.91 -3.02 -19.23
N GLY A 326 -30.03 -3.27 -19.96
CA GLY A 326 -30.94 -4.36 -19.61
C GLY A 326 -31.62 -4.21 -18.26
N GLY A 327 -31.77 -2.96 -17.81
CA GLY A 327 -32.47 -2.66 -16.55
C GLY A 327 -33.93 -3.09 -16.61
N PRO A 328 -34.55 -3.53 -15.50
CA PRO A 328 -35.98 -3.79 -15.47
C PRO A 328 -36.70 -2.51 -15.92
N GLY A 329 -37.47 -2.61 -17.01
CA GLY A 329 -38.23 -1.49 -17.54
C GLY A 329 -38.97 -0.82 -16.39
N ALA A 330 -38.80 0.49 -16.23
CA ALA A 330 -39.46 1.28 -15.21
C ALA A 330 -40.98 1.33 -15.49
N ALA A 331 -41.64 0.20 -15.20
CA ALA A 331 -43.11 0.16 -15.38
C ALA A 331 -43.81 1.13 -14.41
N ASP A 332 -43.19 1.40 -13.22
CA ASP A 332 -43.77 2.24 -12.17
C ASP A 332 -42.75 3.05 -11.33
N GLY A 333 -41.54 3.30 -11.85
CA GLY A 333 -40.47 3.98 -11.11
C GLY A 333 -39.73 5.08 -11.87
N ASP A 334 -38.91 5.86 -11.15
CA ASP A 334 -38.03 6.89 -11.75
C ASP A 334 -36.95 6.23 -12.61
N PRO A 335 -36.90 6.45 -13.94
CA PRO A 335 -35.91 5.87 -14.84
C PRO A 335 -34.47 6.19 -14.47
N ARG A 336 -34.22 7.36 -13.84
CA ARG A 336 -32.90 7.75 -13.35
C ARG A 336 -32.40 6.85 -12.23
N ARG A 337 -33.30 6.51 -11.30
CA ARG A 337 -33.02 5.58 -10.19
C ARG A 337 -32.74 4.17 -10.71
N ALA A 338 -33.52 3.70 -11.67
CA ALA A 338 -33.34 2.39 -12.27
C ALA A 338 -31.99 2.30 -13.01
N LEU A 339 -31.63 3.33 -13.78
CA LEU A 339 -30.34 3.40 -14.47
C LEU A 339 -29.17 3.46 -13.47
N ALA A 340 -29.28 4.28 -12.41
CA ALA A 340 -28.27 4.36 -11.38
C ALA A 340 -28.07 3.02 -10.69
N ALA A 341 -29.13 2.29 -10.38
CA ALA A 341 -29.06 0.95 -9.78
C ALA A 341 -28.42 -0.07 -10.72
N ALA A 342 -28.75 -0.05 -12.02
CA ALA A 342 -28.17 -0.94 -13.02
C ALA A 342 -26.65 -0.70 -13.21
N LEU A 343 -26.21 0.56 -13.13
CA LEU A 343 -24.80 0.95 -13.25
C LEU A 343 -24.02 0.92 -11.93
N ALA A 344 -24.70 0.69 -10.80
CA ALA A 344 -24.06 0.68 -9.47
C ALA A 344 -23.17 -0.55 -9.22
N GLN A 345 -23.21 -1.57 -10.08
CA GLN A 345 -22.34 -2.73 -9.93
C GLN A 345 -20.88 -2.33 -10.09
N PRO A 346 -20.01 -2.68 -9.10
CA PRO A 346 -18.58 -2.36 -9.18
C PRO A 346 -17.94 -2.91 -10.46
N GLY A 347 -17.19 -2.05 -11.14
CA GLY A 347 -16.51 -2.43 -12.37
C GLY A 347 -17.37 -2.38 -13.64
N THR A 348 -18.56 -1.81 -13.60
CA THR A 348 -19.35 -1.52 -14.81
C THR A 348 -18.70 -0.39 -15.63
N VAL A 349 -18.61 -0.57 -16.94
CA VAL A 349 -18.14 0.43 -17.90
C VAL A 349 -19.26 0.71 -18.90
N LEU A 350 -19.57 1.98 -19.10
CA LEU A 350 -20.47 2.49 -20.13
C LEU A 350 -19.66 3.29 -21.16
N VAL A 351 -19.74 2.93 -22.42
CA VAL A 351 -19.02 3.53 -23.56
C VAL A 351 -20.01 4.19 -24.50
#